data_a745202a022542771d66be598c93e2ba
#
_entry.id   a745202a022542771d66be598c93e2ba
#
_cell.length_a   1.000
_cell.length_b   1.000
_cell.length_c   1.000
_cell.angle_alpha   90.00
_cell.angle_beta   90.00
_cell.angle_gamma   90.00
#
_symmetry.space_group_name_H-M   'P 1'
#
loop_
_entity.id
_entity.type
_entity.pdbx_description
1 polymer ?
#
loop_
_entity_poly.entity_id
_entity_poly.type
_entity_poly.pdbx_seq_one_letter_code
_entity_poly.pdbx_strand_id
1 'polypeptide(L)'
;MRFGIPLGLVRPDAWHDLAVAADELGFDSVWLPEHLVLATGGGMQGYPGGRAPIRPSTPLYDAPVRLAALAAATRRVRLGTAVYLLGLRHPLISARAFATLDEIAGGRTVLGAGAGWYRAEWDAVGAPFAERGGRLDEAIGVLRRLWSEEAVAHGGPHFPFPEVAFEPKPPRRAVPILIGGESPAALSRAARNDGWISMPAPPERVAGAAAELRRLRAEAGREGEPFEVVAHAEGGCRPDETAAWTAAGVHTLIVRPWRRGRDALAAAERFARDHGLAPGAPSDRARPARPAS
;
A
#
# COMPACT_ATOMS: atom_id res chain seq x y z
N MET A 1 -5.20 -3.25 -17.77
CA MET A 1 -4.56 -3.59 -16.48
C MET A 1 -3.31 -2.75 -16.32
N ARG A 2 -2.99 -2.30 -15.11
CA ARG A 2 -1.78 -1.52 -14.78
C ARG A 2 -0.76 -2.41 -14.11
N PHE A 3 0.53 -2.03 -14.18
CA PHE A 3 1.61 -2.78 -13.54
C PHE A 3 2.34 -1.95 -12.49
N GLY A 4 2.62 -2.55 -11.35
CA GLY A 4 3.42 -1.97 -10.27
C GLY A 4 4.67 -2.79 -9.97
N ILE A 5 5.64 -2.18 -9.30
CA ILE A 5 6.91 -2.81 -8.90
C ILE A 5 7.05 -2.82 -7.37
N PRO A 6 7.39 -3.96 -6.74
CA PRO A 6 7.70 -4.03 -5.32
C PRO A 6 9.16 -3.64 -5.06
N LEU A 7 9.41 -2.72 -4.14
CA LEU A 7 10.77 -2.29 -3.77
C LEU A 7 11.39 -3.16 -2.67
N GLY A 8 10.58 -3.74 -1.78
CA GLY A 8 11.05 -4.43 -0.58
C GLY A 8 11.94 -5.66 -0.79
N LEU A 9 11.99 -6.19 -2.03
CA LEU A 9 12.83 -7.36 -2.39
C LEU A 9 14.09 -6.98 -3.18
N VAL A 10 14.42 -5.70 -3.21
CA VAL A 10 15.61 -5.13 -3.81
C VAL A 10 16.42 -4.44 -2.71
N ARG A 11 17.74 -4.36 -2.87
CA ARG A 11 18.58 -3.64 -1.91
C ARG A 11 18.17 -2.16 -1.84
N PRO A 12 18.15 -1.55 -0.64
CA PRO A 12 17.68 -0.19 -0.45
C PRO A 12 18.45 0.89 -1.24
N ASP A 13 19.69 0.65 -1.58
CA ASP A 13 20.51 1.52 -2.43
C ASP A 13 20.02 1.58 -3.88
N ALA A 14 19.34 0.54 -4.36
CA ALA A 14 18.77 0.50 -5.71
C ALA A 14 17.32 1.00 -5.80
N TRP A 15 16.67 1.37 -4.69
CA TRP A 15 15.27 1.79 -4.72
C TRP A 15 15.04 3.08 -5.49
N HIS A 16 15.97 4.03 -5.39
CA HIS A 16 15.89 5.31 -6.11
C HIS A 16 15.88 5.07 -7.63
N ASP A 17 16.90 4.38 -8.12
CA ASP A 17 17.07 4.15 -9.57
C ASP A 17 15.92 3.31 -10.14
N LEU A 18 15.48 2.30 -9.38
CA LEU A 18 14.34 1.46 -9.79
C LEU A 18 13.02 2.23 -9.83
N ALA A 19 12.78 3.14 -8.88
CA ALA A 19 11.57 3.96 -8.88
C ALA A 19 11.58 4.99 -10.00
N VAL A 20 12.72 5.62 -10.28
CA VAL A 20 12.88 6.54 -11.41
C VAL A 20 12.68 5.81 -12.73
N ALA A 21 13.31 4.64 -12.90
CA ALA A 21 13.10 3.81 -14.08
C ALA A 21 11.65 3.37 -14.24
N ALA A 22 10.98 2.99 -13.17
CA ALA A 22 9.56 2.63 -13.21
C ALA A 22 8.69 3.81 -13.71
N ASP A 23 9.00 5.03 -13.25
CA ASP A 23 8.32 6.25 -13.69
C ASP A 23 8.54 6.53 -15.19
N GLU A 24 9.76 6.31 -15.68
CA GLU A 24 10.15 6.55 -17.06
C GLU A 24 9.68 5.45 -18.02
N LEU A 25 9.61 4.22 -17.56
CA LEU A 25 9.17 3.06 -18.34
C LEU A 25 7.65 2.90 -18.42
N GLY A 26 6.87 3.69 -17.67
CA GLY A 26 5.42 3.64 -17.73
C GLY A 26 4.75 2.64 -16.77
N PHE A 27 5.45 2.20 -15.73
CA PHE A 27 4.78 1.51 -14.62
C PHE A 27 3.82 2.46 -13.91
N ASP A 28 2.72 1.91 -13.39
CA ASP A 28 1.69 2.68 -12.67
C ASP A 28 2.12 3.05 -11.25
N SER A 29 2.86 2.17 -10.58
CA SER A 29 3.11 2.31 -9.16
C SER A 29 4.36 1.60 -8.66
N VAL A 30 4.92 2.10 -7.55
CA VAL A 30 5.94 1.42 -6.76
C VAL A 30 5.43 1.16 -5.35
N TRP A 31 5.80 0.03 -4.76
CA TRP A 31 5.25 -0.44 -3.50
C TRP A 31 6.33 -0.81 -2.49
N LEU A 32 6.19 -0.31 -1.28
CA LEU A 32 7.11 -0.57 -0.18
C LEU A 32 6.40 -1.29 0.97
N PRO A 33 6.87 -2.48 1.38
CA PRO A 33 6.36 -3.15 2.58
C PRO A 33 6.90 -2.47 3.84
N GLU A 34 6.26 -2.74 4.98
CA GLU A 34 6.72 -2.26 6.27
C GLU A 34 6.84 -3.40 7.29
N HIS A 35 7.86 -3.31 8.09
CA HIS A 35 8.00 -3.87 9.42
C HIS A 35 8.63 -2.83 10.32
N LEU A 36 8.25 -2.80 11.59
CA LEU A 36 8.80 -1.85 12.56
C LEU A 36 10.10 -2.39 13.18
N VAL A 37 10.06 -3.64 13.65
CA VAL A 37 11.20 -4.34 14.26
C VAL A 37 11.12 -5.84 13.97
N LEU A 38 12.27 -6.51 14.06
CA LEU A 38 12.36 -7.97 13.95
C LEU A 38 13.00 -8.54 15.20
N ALA A 39 12.37 -9.53 15.81
CA ALA A 39 12.93 -10.21 16.98
C ALA A 39 14.21 -10.98 16.61
N THR A 40 15.19 -10.96 17.50
CA THR A 40 16.49 -11.64 17.31
C THR A 40 16.44 -13.14 17.55
N GLY A 41 15.39 -13.66 18.21
CA GLY A 41 15.20 -15.07 18.51
C GLY A 41 13.83 -15.60 18.10
N GLY A 42 13.67 -16.93 18.07
CA GLY A 42 12.36 -17.60 17.86
C GLY A 42 11.84 -17.68 16.42
N GLY A 43 12.51 -17.07 15.45
CA GLY A 43 12.07 -17.01 14.05
C GLY A 43 10.82 -16.14 13.86
N MET A 44 10.43 -15.92 12.62
CA MET A 44 9.22 -15.15 12.27
C MET A 44 8.03 -16.11 12.08
N GLN A 45 7.44 -16.54 13.17
CA GLN A 45 6.27 -17.43 13.14
C GLN A 45 5.00 -16.66 12.74
N GLY A 46 4.08 -17.36 12.07
CA GLY A 46 2.77 -16.82 11.72
C GLY A 46 2.72 -16.06 10.38
N TYR A 47 3.79 -16.11 9.58
CA TYR A 47 3.72 -15.54 8.24
C TYR A 47 2.71 -16.30 7.37
N PRO A 48 1.72 -15.61 6.77
CA PRO A 48 0.64 -16.26 6.04
C PRO A 48 1.09 -17.13 4.86
N GLY A 49 2.24 -16.82 4.24
CA GLY A 49 2.86 -17.59 3.18
C GLY A 49 3.82 -18.68 3.65
N GLY A 50 3.82 -19.04 4.94
CA GLY A 50 4.70 -20.05 5.54
C GLY A 50 6.00 -19.45 6.08
N ARG A 51 7.07 -19.38 5.29
CA ARG A 51 8.35 -18.80 5.74
C ARG A 51 8.46 -17.33 5.36
N ALA A 52 8.66 -16.46 6.33
CA ALA A 52 8.89 -15.05 6.07
C ALA A 52 10.15 -14.83 5.20
N PRO A 53 10.08 -13.97 4.17
CA PRO A 53 11.20 -13.76 3.22
C PRO A 53 12.31 -12.85 3.77
N ILE A 54 12.22 -12.45 5.05
CA ILE A 54 13.13 -11.51 5.71
C ILE A 54 13.81 -12.15 6.92
N ARG A 55 14.94 -11.58 7.35
CA ARG A 55 15.76 -12.05 8.48
C ARG A 55 15.88 -10.92 9.52
N PRO A 56 16.23 -11.20 10.78
CA PRO A 56 16.45 -10.17 11.81
C PRO A 56 17.45 -9.09 11.40
N SER A 57 18.42 -9.42 10.54
CA SER A 57 19.40 -8.48 10.00
C SER A 57 18.92 -7.69 8.76
N THR A 58 17.69 -7.89 8.29
CA THR A 58 17.15 -7.12 7.17
C THR A 58 16.97 -5.67 7.58
N PRO A 59 17.57 -4.70 6.83
CA PRO A 59 17.36 -3.29 7.12
C PRO A 59 15.88 -2.93 6.92
N LEU A 60 15.28 -2.32 7.93
CA LEU A 60 13.92 -1.80 7.90
C LEU A 60 13.97 -0.28 7.83
N TYR A 61 13.10 0.29 7.02
CA TYR A 61 13.01 1.73 6.85
C TYR A 61 11.56 2.18 7.05
N ASP A 62 11.39 3.38 7.60
CA ASP A 62 10.08 4.02 7.67
C ASP A 62 9.54 4.26 6.25
N ALA A 63 8.38 3.64 5.96
CA ALA A 63 7.84 3.63 4.61
C ALA A 63 7.44 5.03 4.12
N PRO A 64 6.71 5.87 4.86
CA PRO A 64 6.41 7.24 4.47
C PRO A 64 7.65 8.08 4.18
N VAL A 65 8.70 7.99 4.99
CA VAL A 65 9.93 8.75 4.80
C VAL A 65 10.65 8.34 3.52
N ARG A 66 10.76 7.05 3.25
CA ARG A 66 11.39 6.55 2.01
C ARG A 66 10.57 6.89 0.78
N LEU A 67 9.24 6.73 0.86
CA LEU A 67 8.35 7.08 -0.25
C LEU A 67 8.37 8.59 -0.55
N ALA A 68 8.55 9.47 0.45
CA ALA A 68 8.70 10.90 0.22
C ALA A 68 9.96 11.24 -0.58
N ALA A 69 11.09 10.58 -0.31
CA ALA A 69 12.29 10.73 -1.11
C ALA A 69 12.09 10.29 -2.57
N LEU A 70 11.37 9.17 -2.78
CA LEU A 70 11.03 8.68 -4.13
C LEU A 70 10.01 9.58 -4.82
N ALA A 71 9.05 10.16 -4.07
CA ALA A 71 8.08 11.11 -4.60
C ALA A 71 8.74 12.34 -5.21
N ALA A 72 9.78 12.86 -4.55
CA ALA A 72 10.55 14.00 -5.04
C ALA A 72 11.32 13.70 -6.34
N ALA A 73 11.71 12.43 -6.55
CA ALA A 73 12.48 11.98 -7.71
C ALA A 73 11.60 11.51 -8.89
N THR A 74 10.30 11.32 -8.70
CA THR A 74 9.36 10.77 -9.68
C THR A 74 8.22 11.73 -9.98
N ARG A 75 7.50 11.54 -11.09
CA ARG A 75 6.44 12.46 -11.53
C ARG A 75 5.10 11.79 -11.82
N ARG A 76 5.08 10.50 -12.10
CA ARG A 76 3.89 9.75 -12.59
C ARG A 76 3.51 8.59 -11.70
N VAL A 77 4.48 7.75 -11.31
CA VAL A 77 4.22 6.55 -10.50
C VAL A 77 3.52 6.90 -9.20
N ARG A 78 2.51 6.12 -8.86
CA ARG A 78 1.91 6.13 -7.53
C ARG A 78 2.88 5.51 -6.54
N LEU A 79 2.82 6.00 -5.30
CA LEU A 79 3.70 5.59 -4.21
C LEU A 79 2.86 4.91 -3.15
N GLY A 80 2.95 3.59 -3.10
CA GLY A 80 2.11 2.76 -2.25
C GLY A 80 2.86 2.04 -1.15
N THR A 81 2.19 1.78 -0.05
CA THR A 81 2.63 0.82 0.96
C THR A 81 1.93 -0.52 0.77
N ALA A 82 2.66 -1.66 0.93
CA ALA A 82 2.07 -2.98 0.81
C ALA A 82 2.65 -3.96 1.86
N VAL A 83 2.24 -3.82 3.14
CA VAL A 83 1.30 -2.84 3.68
C VAL A 83 1.90 -2.10 4.87
N TYR A 84 1.37 -0.92 5.20
CA TYR A 84 1.70 -0.15 6.39
C TYR A 84 0.96 -0.68 7.62
N LEU A 85 1.65 -0.82 8.75
CA LEU A 85 1.10 -1.36 10.00
C LEU A 85 0.43 -0.22 10.81
N LEU A 86 -0.69 0.29 10.29
CA LEU A 86 -1.33 1.51 10.78
C LEU A 86 -1.72 1.43 12.27
N GLY A 87 -2.18 0.26 12.75
CA GLY A 87 -2.60 0.07 14.15
C GLY A 87 -1.47 0.08 15.17
N LEU A 88 -0.20 0.01 14.77
CA LEU A 88 0.96 0.08 15.67
C LEU A 88 1.27 1.51 16.15
N ARG A 89 0.74 2.52 15.46
CA ARG A 89 1.02 3.94 15.75
C ARG A 89 -0.24 4.68 16.13
N HIS A 90 -0.06 5.79 16.83
CA HIS A 90 -1.16 6.73 17.03
C HIS A 90 -1.57 7.35 15.68
N PRO A 91 -2.86 7.37 15.31
CA PRO A 91 -3.32 7.79 13.99
C PRO A 91 -2.97 9.25 13.64
N LEU A 92 -2.83 10.15 14.61
CA LEU A 92 -2.36 11.52 14.38
C LEU A 92 -0.97 11.55 13.72
N ILE A 93 -0.06 10.64 14.13
CA ILE A 93 1.29 10.53 13.57
C ILE A 93 1.21 10.04 12.12
N SER A 94 0.46 8.97 11.90
CA SER A 94 0.30 8.39 10.55
C SER A 94 -0.44 9.34 9.62
N ALA A 95 -1.49 10.03 10.09
CA ALA A 95 -2.21 11.03 9.30
C ALA A 95 -1.28 12.14 8.82
N ARG A 96 -0.38 12.63 9.71
CA ARG A 96 0.61 13.66 9.38
C ARG A 96 1.61 13.16 8.34
N ALA A 97 2.16 11.96 8.54
CA ALA A 97 3.13 11.39 7.63
C ALA A 97 2.55 11.22 6.21
N PHE A 98 1.36 10.65 6.09
CA PHE A 98 0.72 10.44 4.79
C PHE A 98 0.19 11.73 4.14
N ALA A 99 -0.27 12.72 4.90
CA ALA A 99 -0.64 14.03 4.35
C ALA A 99 0.57 14.74 3.76
N THR A 100 1.70 14.74 4.47
CA THR A 100 2.96 15.33 3.99
C THR A 100 3.50 14.58 2.77
N LEU A 101 3.49 13.23 2.80
CA LEU A 101 3.88 12.42 1.66
C LEU A 101 3.01 12.73 0.43
N ASP A 102 1.69 12.83 0.61
CA ASP A 102 0.78 13.06 -0.51
C ASP A 102 0.93 14.47 -1.10
N GLU A 103 1.26 15.48 -0.28
CA GLU A 103 1.63 16.81 -0.74
C GLU A 103 2.89 16.77 -1.62
N ILE A 104 3.97 16.16 -1.14
CA ILE A 104 5.23 16.00 -1.90
C ILE A 104 4.99 15.21 -3.19
N ALA A 105 4.16 14.19 -3.12
CA ALA A 105 3.80 13.34 -4.24
C ALA A 105 2.81 13.99 -5.23
N GLY A 106 2.22 15.14 -4.91
CA GLY A 106 1.17 15.78 -5.72
C GLY A 106 -0.07 14.89 -5.89
N GLY A 107 -0.51 14.22 -4.83
CA GLY A 107 -1.70 13.38 -4.83
C GLY A 107 -1.51 11.97 -5.41
N ARG A 108 -0.28 11.45 -5.49
CA ARG A 108 0.04 10.11 -6.02
C ARG A 108 0.16 9.02 -4.94
N THR A 109 -0.09 9.33 -3.68
CA THR A 109 0.05 8.39 -2.57
C THR A 109 -1.11 7.40 -2.52
N VAL A 110 -0.79 6.16 -2.13
CA VAL A 110 -1.76 5.11 -1.81
C VAL A 110 -1.35 4.48 -0.47
N LEU A 111 -2.24 4.55 0.51
CA LEU A 111 -2.05 3.88 1.79
C LEU A 111 -2.57 2.45 1.70
N GLY A 112 -1.70 1.49 1.44
CA GLY A 112 -2.02 0.10 1.67
C GLY A 112 -1.81 -0.21 3.16
N ALA A 113 -2.89 -0.53 3.88
CA ALA A 113 -2.89 -0.74 5.32
C ALA A 113 -3.18 -2.20 5.69
N GLY A 114 -2.53 -2.68 6.74
CA GLY A 114 -2.72 -4.03 7.27
C GLY A 114 -2.72 -4.08 8.79
N ALA A 115 -3.39 -5.09 9.34
CA ALA A 115 -3.41 -5.32 10.79
C ALA A 115 -2.07 -5.88 11.32
N GLY A 116 -1.19 -6.38 10.45
CA GLY A 116 0.03 -7.06 10.86
C GLY A 116 -0.21 -8.50 11.33
N TRP A 117 0.75 -9.35 11.06
CA TRP A 117 0.74 -10.78 11.40
C TRP A 117 1.78 -11.13 12.47
N TYR A 118 2.81 -10.29 12.63
CA TYR A 118 3.97 -10.57 13.45
C TYR A 118 3.81 -10.01 14.87
N ARG A 119 3.46 -10.90 15.80
CA ARG A 119 3.18 -10.56 17.21
C ARG A 119 4.30 -9.75 17.88
N ALA A 120 5.57 -10.10 17.61
CA ALA A 120 6.72 -9.46 18.28
C ALA A 120 6.79 -7.94 18.05
N GLU A 121 6.27 -7.42 16.94
CA GLU A 121 6.18 -5.97 16.71
C GLU A 121 5.17 -5.31 17.64
N TRP A 122 4.05 -5.98 17.89
CA TRP A 122 3.00 -5.52 18.79
C TRP A 122 3.48 -5.52 20.24
N ASP A 123 4.16 -6.59 20.65
CA ASP A 123 4.73 -6.72 21.99
C ASP A 123 5.82 -5.64 22.21
N ALA A 124 6.65 -5.36 21.21
CA ALA A 124 7.70 -4.35 21.27
C ALA A 124 7.19 -2.92 21.47
N VAL A 125 6.00 -2.59 20.99
CA VAL A 125 5.37 -1.27 21.19
C VAL A 125 4.38 -1.26 22.36
N GLY A 126 4.24 -2.37 23.09
CA GLY A 126 3.31 -2.48 24.22
C GLY A 126 1.83 -2.47 23.83
N ALA A 127 1.50 -2.82 22.59
CA ALA A 127 0.12 -2.84 22.11
C ALA A 127 -0.43 -4.29 22.04
N PRO A 128 -1.68 -4.53 22.48
CA PRO A 128 -2.25 -5.88 22.48
C PRO A 128 -2.43 -6.43 21.07
N PHE A 129 -1.74 -7.52 20.73
CA PHE A 129 -1.86 -8.17 19.42
C PHE A 129 -3.29 -8.59 19.06
N ALA A 130 -4.09 -8.98 20.06
CA ALA A 130 -5.49 -9.39 19.85
C ALA A 130 -6.37 -8.23 19.34
N GLU A 131 -6.01 -6.99 19.65
CA GLU A 131 -6.76 -5.78 19.29
C GLU A 131 -6.36 -5.20 17.92
N ARG A 132 -5.38 -5.79 17.22
CA ARG A 132 -4.80 -5.24 16.00
C ARG A 132 -5.83 -4.89 14.92
N GLY A 133 -6.91 -5.67 14.81
CA GLY A 133 -8.00 -5.41 13.87
C GLY A 133 -8.83 -4.19 14.25
N GLY A 134 -9.25 -4.09 15.52
CA GLY A 134 -9.99 -2.93 16.04
C GLY A 134 -9.18 -1.65 15.97
N ARG A 135 -7.91 -1.70 16.36
CA ARG A 135 -6.97 -0.57 16.25
C ARG A 135 -6.81 -0.09 14.80
N LEU A 136 -6.72 -1.02 13.85
CA LEU A 136 -6.66 -0.67 12.42
C LEU A 136 -7.97 0.01 11.97
N ASP A 137 -9.12 -0.55 12.32
CA ASP A 137 -10.43 0.01 11.94
C ASP A 137 -10.63 1.42 12.52
N GLU A 138 -10.31 1.61 13.80
CA GLU A 138 -10.39 2.91 14.46
C GLU A 138 -9.43 3.93 13.83
N ALA A 139 -8.18 3.54 13.58
CA ALA A 139 -7.19 4.41 12.97
C ALA A 139 -7.59 4.85 11.56
N ILE A 140 -8.15 3.96 10.73
CA ILE A 140 -8.68 4.32 9.40
C ILE A 140 -9.77 5.39 9.51
N GLY A 141 -10.72 5.21 10.42
CA GLY A 141 -11.79 6.20 10.67
C GLY A 141 -11.24 7.56 11.09
N VAL A 142 -10.27 7.56 12.00
CA VAL A 142 -9.59 8.79 12.46
C VAL A 142 -8.84 9.48 11.32
N LEU A 143 -8.07 8.74 10.50
CA LEU A 143 -7.35 9.31 9.36
C LEU A 143 -8.30 10.03 8.39
N ARG A 144 -9.41 9.38 8.03
CA ARG A 144 -10.40 9.96 7.11
C ARG A 144 -10.96 11.27 7.64
N ARG A 145 -11.31 11.32 8.93
CA ARG A 145 -11.82 12.52 9.59
C ARG A 145 -10.75 13.62 9.65
N LEU A 146 -9.54 13.32 10.07
CA LEU A 146 -8.44 14.30 10.13
C LEU A 146 -8.14 14.93 8.76
N TRP A 147 -8.28 14.17 7.68
CA TRP A 147 -8.01 14.67 6.32
C TRP A 147 -9.17 15.47 5.72
N SER A 148 -10.40 15.31 6.22
CA SER A 148 -11.59 15.94 5.64
C SER A 148 -12.25 17.00 6.51
N GLU A 149 -12.23 16.86 7.84
CA GLU A 149 -12.92 17.77 8.79
C GLU A 149 -11.97 18.88 9.27
N GLU A 150 -12.52 20.03 9.65
CA GLU A 150 -11.74 21.17 10.15
C GLU A 150 -11.19 20.92 11.56
N ALA A 151 -12.01 20.35 12.43
CA ALA A 151 -11.65 19.98 13.79
C ALA A 151 -12.17 18.58 14.10
N VAL A 152 -11.38 17.78 14.82
CA VAL A 152 -11.67 16.38 15.14
C VAL A 152 -11.39 16.12 16.60
N ALA A 153 -12.39 15.66 17.33
CA ALA A 153 -12.22 14.97 18.61
C ALA A 153 -12.51 13.48 18.43
N HIS A 154 -11.87 12.61 19.18
CA HIS A 154 -12.08 11.18 19.09
C HIS A 154 -12.11 10.54 20.48
N GLY A 155 -13.20 9.79 20.78
CA GLY A 155 -13.42 9.10 22.06
C GLY A 155 -13.36 7.57 21.97
N GLY A 156 -12.71 7.03 20.93
CA GLY A 156 -12.61 5.56 20.74
C GLY A 156 -11.71 4.86 21.76
N PRO A 157 -11.81 3.52 21.85
CA PRO A 157 -11.14 2.75 22.89
C PRO A 157 -9.61 2.68 22.76
N HIS A 158 -9.07 2.91 21.55
CA HIS A 158 -7.64 2.71 21.31
C HIS A 158 -6.85 4.01 21.18
N PHE A 159 -7.48 5.09 20.66
CA PHE A 159 -6.79 6.32 20.31
C PHE A 159 -7.59 7.58 20.70
N PRO A 160 -8.06 7.72 21.95
CA PRO A 160 -8.82 8.91 22.35
C PRO A 160 -7.92 10.15 22.34
N PHE A 161 -8.46 11.26 21.85
CA PHE A 161 -7.81 12.58 21.90
C PHE A 161 -8.85 13.70 21.92
N PRO A 162 -8.52 14.86 22.57
CA PRO A 162 -9.39 16.03 22.57
C PRO A 162 -9.50 16.62 21.18
N GLU A 163 -10.38 17.62 21.04
CA GLU A 163 -10.53 18.32 19.78
C GLU A 163 -9.22 18.98 19.33
N VAL A 164 -8.84 18.71 18.08
CA VAL A 164 -7.63 19.22 17.43
C VAL A 164 -7.94 19.68 16.01
N ALA A 165 -7.25 20.73 15.57
CA ALA A 165 -7.14 21.07 14.15
C ALA A 165 -5.98 20.30 13.53
N PHE A 166 -6.15 19.94 12.26
CA PHE A 166 -5.13 19.17 11.53
C PHE A 166 -4.86 19.80 10.16
N GLU A 167 -3.73 20.50 10.03
CA GLU A 167 -3.28 21.14 8.78
C GLU A 167 -1.77 20.84 8.54
N PRO A 168 -1.33 20.74 7.23
CA PRO A 168 -2.16 20.76 6.02
C PRO A 168 -2.94 19.46 5.83
N LYS A 169 -4.05 19.57 5.08
CA LYS A 169 -4.77 18.39 4.55
C LYS A 169 -4.02 17.81 3.36
N PRO A 170 -4.21 16.52 3.02
CA PRO A 170 -3.80 16.02 1.70
C PRO A 170 -4.45 16.83 0.58
N PRO A 171 -3.81 16.97 -0.60
CA PRO A 171 -4.31 17.79 -1.72
C PRO A 171 -5.76 17.55 -2.13
N ARG A 172 -6.25 16.32 -1.96
CA ARG A 172 -7.65 15.93 -2.25
C ARG A 172 -8.49 15.73 -1.00
N ARG A 173 -8.00 16.16 0.15
CA ARG A 173 -8.60 15.92 1.47
C ARG A 173 -8.86 14.43 1.74
N ALA A 174 -8.14 13.56 1.05
CA ALA A 174 -8.20 12.11 1.17
C ALA A 174 -6.95 11.47 0.55
N VAL A 175 -6.50 10.37 1.14
CA VAL A 175 -5.55 9.43 0.53
C VAL A 175 -6.28 8.11 0.37
N PRO A 176 -6.24 7.45 -0.82
CA PRO A 176 -6.87 6.14 -1.00
C PRO A 176 -6.30 5.12 -0.01
N ILE A 177 -7.19 4.38 0.67
CA ILE A 177 -6.82 3.36 1.66
C ILE A 177 -7.23 1.98 1.14
N LEU A 178 -6.23 1.16 0.82
CA LEU A 178 -6.40 -0.22 0.40
C LEU A 178 -6.02 -1.16 1.55
N ILE A 179 -6.77 -2.23 1.72
CA ILE A 179 -6.55 -3.16 2.82
C ILE A 179 -5.86 -4.43 2.33
N GLY A 180 -4.76 -4.78 2.98
CA GLY A 180 -4.06 -6.04 2.73
C GLY A 180 -4.54 -7.20 3.58
N GLY A 181 -4.42 -8.40 3.03
CA GLY A 181 -4.73 -9.66 3.70
C GLY A 181 -5.92 -10.41 3.09
N GLU A 182 -5.99 -11.71 3.40
CA GLU A 182 -6.94 -12.65 2.79
C GLU A 182 -7.89 -13.31 3.80
N SER A 183 -7.76 -12.99 5.09
CA SER A 183 -8.71 -13.51 6.09
C SER A 183 -10.11 -12.92 5.87
N PRO A 184 -11.19 -13.61 6.29
CA PRO A 184 -12.55 -13.06 6.21
C PRO A 184 -12.67 -11.66 6.81
N ALA A 185 -12.00 -11.41 7.95
CA ALA A 185 -11.96 -10.09 8.58
C ALA A 185 -11.24 -9.03 7.72
N ALA A 186 -10.16 -9.41 7.01
CA ALA A 186 -9.45 -8.50 6.10
C ALA A 186 -10.29 -8.19 4.86
N LEU A 187 -10.95 -9.17 4.25
CA LEU A 187 -11.84 -8.97 3.10
C LEU A 187 -13.06 -8.12 3.49
N SER A 188 -13.69 -8.40 4.64
CA SER A 188 -14.79 -7.56 5.15
C SER A 188 -14.35 -6.11 5.39
N ARG A 189 -13.14 -5.89 5.88
CA ARG A 189 -12.55 -4.55 6.03
C ARG A 189 -12.29 -3.90 4.68
N ALA A 190 -11.70 -4.62 3.73
CA ALA A 190 -11.42 -4.12 2.39
C ALA A 190 -12.71 -3.67 1.69
N ALA A 191 -13.79 -4.42 1.81
CA ALA A 191 -15.09 -4.09 1.21
C ALA A 191 -15.65 -2.73 1.66
N ARG A 192 -15.27 -2.25 2.86
CA ARG A 192 -15.65 -0.94 3.40
C ARG A 192 -14.65 0.19 3.10
N ASN A 193 -13.57 -0.11 2.39
CA ASN A 193 -12.51 0.83 2.04
C ASN A 193 -12.35 0.99 0.53
N ASP A 194 -11.28 1.64 0.08
CA ASP A 194 -11.13 2.05 -1.32
C ASP A 194 -10.53 0.94 -2.21
N GLY A 195 -10.10 -0.17 -1.61
CA GLY A 195 -9.56 -1.30 -2.36
C GLY A 195 -8.96 -2.40 -1.48
N TRP A 196 -8.40 -3.38 -2.17
CA TRP A 196 -7.78 -4.54 -1.58
C TRP A 196 -6.41 -4.84 -2.21
N ILE A 197 -5.46 -5.31 -1.37
CA ILE A 197 -4.14 -5.76 -1.80
C ILE A 197 -4.00 -7.24 -1.44
N SER A 198 -3.78 -8.10 -2.45
CA SER A 198 -3.58 -9.53 -2.21
C SER A 198 -2.20 -9.84 -1.63
N MET A 199 -2.05 -10.99 -0.98
CA MET A 199 -0.77 -11.68 -0.88
C MET A 199 -0.35 -12.20 -2.26
N PRO A 200 0.94 -12.55 -2.47
CA PRO A 200 1.35 -13.24 -3.70
C PRO A 200 0.50 -14.50 -3.92
N ALA A 201 -0.13 -14.57 -5.08
CA ALA A 201 -1.06 -15.66 -5.42
C ALA A 201 -1.22 -15.80 -6.94
N PRO A 202 -1.69 -16.95 -7.44
CA PRO A 202 -2.08 -17.11 -8.84
C PRO A 202 -3.44 -16.42 -9.12
N PRO A 203 -3.75 -16.12 -10.40
CA PRO A 203 -4.96 -15.38 -10.78
C PRO A 203 -6.27 -16.04 -10.31
N GLU A 204 -6.35 -17.37 -10.26
CA GLU A 204 -7.56 -18.10 -9.85
C GLU A 204 -7.89 -17.83 -8.37
N ARG A 205 -6.89 -17.78 -7.51
CA ARG A 205 -7.06 -17.47 -6.09
C ARG A 205 -7.47 -16.03 -5.88
N VAL A 206 -6.90 -15.10 -6.64
CA VAL A 206 -7.30 -13.68 -6.63
C VAL A 206 -8.73 -13.52 -7.12
N ALA A 207 -9.15 -14.26 -8.17
CA ALA A 207 -10.52 -14.24 -8.66
C ALA A 207 -11.54 -14.63 -7.59
N GLY A 208 -11.25 -15.66 -6.80
CA GLY A 208 -12.09 -16.08 -5.67
C GLY A 208 -12.25 -14.98 -4.61
N ALA A 209 -11.15 -14.33 -4.20
CA ALA A 209 -11.20 -13.22 -3.25
C ALA A 209 -11.92 -12.00 -3.84
N ALA A 210 -11.70 -11.69 -5.11
CA ALA A 210 -12.39 -10.60 -5.80
C ALA A 210 -13.91 -10.84 -5.92
N ALA A 211 -14.34 -12.08 -6.11
CA ALA A 211 -15.76 -12.44 -6.10
C ALA A 211 -16.38 -12.22 -4.70
N GLU A 212 -15.70 -12.66 -3.65
CA GLU A 212 -16.15 -12.43 -2.28
C GLU A 212 -16.21 -10.94 -1.94
N LEU A 213 -15.23 -10.15 -2.35
CA LEU A 213 -15.24 -8.70 -2.17
C LEU A 213 -16.43 -8.05 -2.89
N ARG A 214 -16.78 -8.48 -4.12
CA ARG A 214 -17.97 -7.98 -4.81
C ARG A 214 -19.23 -8.28 -4.01
N ARG A 215 -19.38 -9.52 -3.49
CA ARG A 215 -20.51 -9.91 -2.66
C ARG A 215 -20.61 -9.04 -1.40
N LEU A 216 -19.51 -8.87 -0.66
CA LEU A 216 -19.47 -8.07 0.58
C LEU A 216 -19.78 -6.58 0.31
N ARG A 217 -19.35 -6.04 -0.83
CA ARG A 217 -19.63 -4.66 -1.22
C ARG A 217 -21.10 -4.49 -1.61
N ALA A 218 -21.69 -5.47 -2.30
CA ALA A 218 -23.12 -5.48 -2.60
C ALA A 218 -23.96 -5.47 -1.32
N GLU A 219 -23.63 -6.34 -0.36
CA GLU A 219 -24.29 -6.37 0.95
C GLU A 219 -24.17 -5.06 1.74
N ALA A 220 -23.07 -4.33 1.52
CA ALA A 220 -22.85 -3.01 2.12
C ALA A 220 -23.43 -1.84 1.32
N GLY A 221 -24.12 -2.08 0.18
CA GLY A 221 -24.67 -1.05 -0.70
C GLY A 221 -23.61 -0.19 -1.41
N ARG A 222 -22.39 -0.73 -1.60
CA ARG A 222 -21.24 0.01 -2.15
C ARG A 222 -20.81 -0.45 -3.54
N GLU A 223 -21.68 -1.11 -4.29
CA GLU A 223 -21.38 -1.65 -5.64
C GLU A 223 -20.96 -0.56 -6.62
N GLY A 224 -21.59 0.60 -6.57
CA GLY A 224 -21.34 1.73 -7.47
C GLY A 224 -20.12 2.59 -7.08
N GLU A 225 -19.52 2.36 -5.93
CA GLU A 225 -18.36 3.14 -5.50
C GLU A 225 -17.06 2.62 -6.14
N PRO A 226 -16.09 3.51 -6.46
CA PRO A 226 -14.78 3.08 -6.93
C PRO A 226 -14.12 2.09 -5.96
N PHE A 227 -13.52 1.04 -6.51
CA PHE A 227 -12.81 0.03 -5.74
C PHE A 227 -11.63 -0.52 -6.53
N GLU A 228 -10.44 -0.53 -5.94
CA GLU A 228 -9.24 -1.02 -6.60
C GLU A 228 -8.83 -2.40 -6.07
N VAL A 229 -8.64 -3.36 -6.98
CA VAL A 229 -8.00 -4.65 -6.69
C VAL A 229 -6.56 -4.58 -7.15
N VAL A 230 -5.65 -4.61 -6.19
CA VAL A 230 -4.20 -4.70 -6.41
C VAL A 230 -3.77 -6.12 -6.07
N ALA A 231 -3.21 -6.83 -7.04
CA ALA A 231 -2.72 -8.19 -6.81
C ALA A 231 -1.20 -8.24 -6.87
N HIS A 232 -0.62 -9.16 -6.09
CA HIS A 232 0.79 -9.54 -6.21
C HIS A 232 0.91 -10.83 -7.01
N ALA A 233 1.61 -10.80 -8.15
CA ALA A 233 2.04 -12.01 -8.81
C ALA A 233 3.16 -12.68 -8.01
N GLU A 234 3.19 -14.04 -7.98
CA GLU A 234 4.28 -14.80 -7.34
C GLU A 234 5.65 -14.58 -8.01
N GLY A 235 5.66 -13.98 -9.18
CA GLY A 235 6.85 -13.69 -9.98
C GLY A 235 6.61 -12.56 -10.97
N GLY A 236 7.04 -12.77 -12.21
CA GLY A 236 6.66 -11.94 -13.34
C GLY A 236 5.25 -12.28 -13.84
N CYS A 237 4.85 -11.59 -14.89
CA CYS A 237 3.66 -11.88 -15.68
C CYS A 237 4.10 -11.85 -17.14
N ARG A 238 3.80 -12.89 -17.90
CA ARG A 238 4.04 -12.85 -19.36
C ARG A 238 2.90 -12.09 -20.05
N PRO A 239 3.11 -11.53 -21.24
CA PRO A 239 2.05 -10.83 -21.97
C PRO A 239 0.78 -11.66 -22.19
N ASP A 240 0.92 -12.96 -22.45
CA ASP A 240 -0.19 -13.91 -22.64
C ASP A 240 -0.98 -14.22 -21.36
N GLU A 241 -0.41 -13.99 -20.17
CA GLU A 241 -1.05 -14.17 -18.87
C GLU A 241 -1.91 -12.98 -18.44
N THR A 242 -1.73 -11.83 -19.08
CA THR A 242 -2.42 -10.57 -18.72
C THR A 242 -3.94 -10.70 -18.76
N ALA A 243 -4.47 -11.48 -19.71
CA ALA A 243 -5.90 -11.70 -19.84
C ALA A 243 -6.49 -12.43 -18.62
N ALA A 244 -5.78 -13.43 -18.07
CA ALA A 244 -6.22 -14.16 -16.89
C ALA A 244 -6.31 -13.24 -15.64
N TRP A 245 -5.36 -12.36 -15.44
CA TRP A 245 -5.39 -11.37 -14.36
C TRP A 245 -6.52 -10.36 -14.52
N THR A 246 -6.75 -9.90 -15.75
CA THR A 246 -7.88 -8.99 -16.04
C THR A 246 -9.22 -9.69 -15.76
N ALA A 247 -9.38 -10.94 -16.19
CA ALA A 247 -10.57 -11.75 -15.92
C ALA A 247 -10.76 -12.01 -14.41
N ALA A 248 -9.69 -12.12 -13.64
CA ALA A 248 -9.71 -12.20 -12.18
C ALA A 248 -10.18 -10.90 -11.50
N GLY A 249 -10.39 -9.81 -12.24
CA GLY A 249 -10.83 -8.52 -11.72
C GLY A 249 -9.70 -7.64 -11.18
N VAL A 250 -8.44 -7.91 -11.57
CA VAL A 250 -7.28 -7.13 -11.14
C VAL A 250 -7.19 -5.82 -11.91
N HIS A 251 -7.04 -4.72 -11.19
CA HIS A 251 -6.83 -3.38 -11.74
C HIS A 251 -5.35 -3.04 -11.85
N THR A 252 -4.56 -3.40 -10.83
CA THR A 252 -3.10 -3.20 -10.79
C THR A 252 -2.43 -4.50 -10.37
N LEU A 253 -1.47 -4.98 -11.17
CA LEU A 253 -0.68 -6.16 -10.87
C LEU A 253 0.73 -5.75 -10.46
N ILE A 254 1.11 -6.04 -9.23
CA ILE A 254 2.47 -5.89 -8.74
C ILE A 254 3.28 -7.08 -9.24
N VAL A 255 4.29 -6.81 -10.06
CA VAL A 255 5.13 -7.81 -10.71
C VAL A 255 6.57 -7.69 -10.28
N ARG A 256 7.22 -8.83 -10.13
CA ARG A 256 8.65 -8.93 -9.87
C ARG A 256 9.32 -9.72 -10.99
N PRO A 257 9.66 -9.09 -12.13
CA PRO A 257 10.21 -9.79 -13.30
C PRO A 257 11.67 -10.24 -13.12
N TRP A 258 12.26 -10.07 -11.94
CA TRP A 258 13.62 -10.50 -11.61
C TRP A 258 13.64 -11.60 -10.56
N ARG A 259 14.67 -12.43 -10.61
CA ARG A 259 14.98 -13.44 -9.57
C ARG A 259 15.95 -12.90 -8.51
N ARG A 260 16.93 -12.10 -8.94
CA ARG A 260 17.96 -11.51 -8.08
C ARG A 260 17.80 -9.99 -8.11
N GLY A 261 17.81 -9.31 -6.95
CA GLY A 261 17.59 -7.88 -6.86
C GLY A 261 18.57 -7.02 -7.66
N ARG A 262 19.81 -7.51 -7.89
CA ARG A 262 20.80 -6.83 -8.74
C ARG A 262 20.38 -6.74 -10.22
N ASP A 263 19.48 -7.60 -10.67
CA ASP A 263 19.00 -7.67 -12.05
C ASP A 263 17.69 -6.85 -12.24
N ALA A 264 17.20 -6.18 -11.18
CA ALA A 264 15.86 -5.59 -11.14
C ALA A 264 15.66 -4.54 -12.23
N LEU A 265 16.62 -3.63 -12.42
CA LEU A 265 16.52 -2.57 -13.40
C LEU A 265 16.41 -3.13 -14.83
N ALA A 266 17.36 -3.95 -15.24
CA ALA A 266 17.36 -4.55 -16.57
C ALA A 266 16.14 -5.46 -16.81
N ALA A 267 15.62 -6.11 -15.76
CA ALA A 267 14.41 -6.92 -15.86
C ALA A 267 13.15 -6.06 -15.99
N ALA A 268 13.07 -4.92 -15.28
CA ALA A 268 11.99 -3.96 -15.43
C ALA A 268 11.94 -3.37 -16.86
N GLU A 269 13.09 -3.00 -17.41
CA GLU A 269 13.20 -2.53 -18.80
C GLU A 269 12.71 -3.57 -19.82
N ARG A 270 13.12 -4.84 -19.68
CA ARG A 270 12.64 -5.91 -20.55
C ARG A 270 11.13 -6.08 -20.41
N PHE A 271 10.63 -6.16 -19.18
CA PHE A 271 9.20 -6.29 -18.90
C PHE A 271 8.39 -5.17 -19.55
N ALA A 272 8.85 -3.91 -19.41
CA ALA A 272 8.18 -2.76 -20.00
C ALA A 272 8.10 -2.88 -21.54
N ARG A 273 9.21 -3.27 -22.21
CA ARG A 273 9.20 -3.51 -23.65
C ARG A 273 8.25 -4.64 -24.05
N ASP A 274 8.31 -5.78 -23.36
CA ASP A 274 7.52 -6.96 -23.69
C ASP A 274 6.00 -6.72 -23.54
N HIS A 275 5.61 -5.80 -22.62
CA HIS A 275 4.22 -5.43 -22.37
C HIS A 275 3.80 -4.13 -23.07
N GLY A 276 4.68 -3.50 -23.86
CA GLY A 276 4.41 -2.25 -24.56
C GLY A 276 4.09 -1.09 -23.61
N LEU A 277 4.72 -1.07 -22.42
CA LEU A 277 4.53 0.04 -21.48
C LEU A 277 5.19 1.30 -22.09
N ALA A 278 4.49 2.42 -21.97
CA ALA A 278 5.01 3.73 -22.33
C ALA A 278 4.65 4.71 -21.22
N PRO A 279 5.50 5.69 -20.92
CA PRO A 279 5.16 6.72 -19.95
C PRO A 279 3.91 7.43 -20.45
N GLY A 280 2.83 7.25 -19.71
CA GLY A 280 1.59 8.01 -19.93
C GLY A 280 1.87 9.51 -19.79
N ALA A 281 1.01 10.36 -20.34
CA ALA A 281 0.98 11.76 -19.95
C ALA A 281 0.96 11.83 -18.41
N PRO A 282 1.62 12.81 -17.76
CA PRO A 282 1.53 13.00 -16.32
C PRO A 282 0.05 12.91 -15.99
N SER A 283 -0.31 12.05 -15.04
CA SER A 283 -1.71 11.89 -14.69
C SER A 283 -2.29 13.28 -14.50
N ASP A 284 -3.43 13.57 -15.11
CA ASP A 284 -4.18 14.84 -15.03
C ASP A 284 -4.70 15.12 -13.59
N ARG A 285 -4.04 14.52 -12.63
CA ARG A 285 -4.17 14.73 -11.19
C ARG A 285 -3.42 16.00 -10.87
N ALA A 286 -4.12 17.11 -11.19
CA ALA A 286 -3.68 18.49 -11.10
C ALA A 286 -2.73 18.72 -9.92
N ARG A 287 -1.57 19.33 -10.19
CA ARG A 287 -0.87 20.12 -9.16
C ARG A 287 -1.90 21.07 -8.56
N PRO A 288 -2.12 21.03 -7.23
CA PRO A 288 -2.90 22.10 -6.62
C PRO A 288 -2.24 23.41 -7.02
N ALA A 289 -3.06 24.38 -7.45
CA ALA A 289 -2.60 25.74 -7.67
C ALA A 289 -1.86 26.18 -6.40
N ARG A 290 -0.63 26.65 -6.53
CA ARG A 290 0.07 27.27 -5.39
C ARG A 290 -0.86 28.33 -4.83
N PRO A 291 -1.16 28.32 -3.51
CA PRO A 291 -1.86 29.46 -2.93
C PRO A 291 -1.05 30.72 -3.27
N ALA A 292 -1.73 31.72 -3.77
CA ALA A 292 -1.13 33.04 -3.94
C ALA A 292 -0.61 33.49 -2.57
N SER A 293 0.67 33.83 -2.51
CA SER A 293 1.36 34.38 -1.34
C SER A 293 0.74 35.68 -0.88
#